data_c1831b1c4ff26b7509c31f77506b515e
#
_entry.id   c1831b1c4ff26b7509c31f77506b515e
#
_cell.length_a   1.000
_cell.length_b   1.000
_cell.length_c   1.000
_cell.angle_alpha   90.00
_cell.angle_beta   90.00
_cell.angle_gamma   90.00
#
_symmetry.space_group_name_H-M   'P 1'
#
loop_
_entity.id
_entity.type
_entity.pdbx_description
1 polymer ?
#
loop_
_entity_poly.entity_id
_entity_poly.type
_entity_poly.pdbx_seq_one_letter_code
_entity_poly.pdbx_strand_id
1 'polypeptide(L)'
;MSIELISQIIENAFNVDFKMMFAVVIFRTAIVTLLIVFVIKWLGNKGLGQLSSIELIIILWLGNAVSEPMLNPTETSIPQGFTVIIIAIAIFKMYDYLTTRYKRFSKVIVSKPILLVKDGNILHESMLKARISRDEFDSYLRLSGTDEISDIRVSYLEINGQVSFIKKSNGKDWKTLLLLL
;
A
#
# COMPACT_ATOMS: atom_id res chain seq x y z
N MET A 1 -19.91 -31.42 33.76
CA MET A 1 -20.51 -30.24 33.08
C MET A 1 -21.83 -30.73 32.52
N SER A 2 -22.95 -30.31 33.09
CA SER A 2 -24.30 -30.84 32.79
C SER A 2 -24.75 -30.42 31.41
N ILE A 3 -25.48 -31.30 30.74
CA ILE A 3 -26.11 -31.02 29.39
C ILE A 3 -26.96 -29.76 29.45
N GLU A 4 -27.56 -29.45 30.58
CA GLU A 4 -28.31 -28.22 30.83
C GLU A 4 -27.45 -26.94 30.73
N LEU A 5 -26.20 -26.98 31.21
CA LEU A 5 -25.29 -25.84 31.10
C LEU A 5 -24.90 -25.59 29.63
N ILE A 6 -24.70 -26.66 28.87
CA ILE A 6 -24.39 -26.56 27.44
C ILE A 6 -25.58 -26.04 26.64
N SER A 7 -26.80 -26.50 26.94
CA SER A 7 -27.99 -25.99 26.28
C SER A 7 -28.26 -24.51 26.60
N GLN A 8 -28.06 -24.09 27.85
CA GLN A 8 -28.15 -22.67 28.21
C GLN A 8 -27.10 -21.78 27.56
N ILE A 9 -25.87 -22.27 27.42
CA ILE A 9 -24.82 -21.55 26.68
C ILE A 9 -25.18 -21.41 25.20
N ILE A 10 -25.70 -22.49 24.58
CA ILE A 10 -26.14 -22.47 23.18
C ILE A 10 -27.35 -21.54 23.01
N GLU A 11 -28.32 -21.62 23.89
CA GLU A 11 -29.50 -20.76 23.85
C GLU A 11 -29.15 -19.26 24.01
N ASN A 12 -28.25 -18.93 24.94
CA ASN A 12 -27.75 -17.56 25.12
C ASN A 12 -26.89 -17.10 23.94
N ALA A 13 -26.10 -17.99 23.33
CA ALA A 13 -25.31 -17.64 22.15
C ALA A 13 -26.15 -17.39 20.89
N PHE A 14 -27.37 -17.99 20.82
CA PHE A 14 -28.29 -17.82 19.69
C PHE A 14 -29.56 -17.05 20.04
N ASN A 15 -29.56 -16.32 21.15
CA ASN A 15 -30.67 -15.48 21.60
C ASN A 15 -31.03 -14.40 20.57
N VAL A 16 -32.21 -13.82 20.67
CA VAL A 16 -32.71 -12.75 19.78
C VAL A 16 -31.73 -11.57 19.74
N ASP A 17 -31.06 -11.27 20.84
CA ASP A 17 -30.02 -10.23 20.95
C ASP A 17 -28.79 -10.56 20.10
N PHE A 18 -28.37 -11.82 20.04
CA PHE A 18 -27.27 -12.25 19.18
C PHE A 18 -27.62 -12.11 17.71
N LYS A 19 -28.83 -12.52 17.30
CA LYS A 19 -29.29 -12.38 15.90
C LYS A 19 -29.36 -10.91 15.47
N MET A 20 -29.87 -10.04 16.35
CA MET A 20 -29.91 -8.59 16.09
C MET A 20 -28.50 -8.00 16.02
N MET A 21 -27.60 -8.37 16.93
CA MET A 21 -26.21 -7.93 16.91
C MET A 21 -25.52 -8.37 15.62
N PHE A 22 -25.74 -9.62 15.17
CA PHE A 22 -25.18 -10.15 13.93
C PHE A 22 -25.70 -9.39 12.69
N ALA A 23 -26.99 -9.10 12.64
CA ALA A 23 -27.57 -8.29 11.56
C ALA A 23 -27.00 -6.86 11.53
N VAL A 24 -26.80 -6.26 12.69
CA VAL A 24 -26.20 -4.92 12.83
C VAL A 24 -24.74 -4.94 12.34
N VAL A 25 -23.95 -5.96 12.68
CA VAL A 25 -22.58 -6.11 12.22
C VAL A 25 -22.51 -6.26 10.69
N ILE A 26 -23.37 -7.11 10.11
CA ILE A 26 -23.45 -7.27 8.65
C ILE A 26 -23.77 -5.94 7.97
N PHE A 27 -24.79 -5.22 8.46
CA PHE A 27 -25.20 -3.94 7.88
C PHE A 27 -24.09 -2.89 7.97
N ARG A 28 -23.43 -2.76 9.13
CA ARG A 28 -22.31 -1.85 9.32
C ARG A 28 -21.13 -2.20 8.41
N THR A 29 -20.78 -3.49 8.33
CA THR A 29 -19.71 -3.96 7.46
C THR A 29 -19.99 -3.63 5.99
N ALA A 30 -21.22 -3.83 5.52
CA ALA A 30 -21.60 -3.49 4.15
C ALA A 30 -21.44 -1.98 3.86
N ILE A 31 -21.95 -1.11 4.76
CA ILE A 31 -21.83 0.34 4.61
C ILE A 31 -20.36 0.78 4.59
N VAL A 32 -19.56 0.31 5.55
CA VAL A 32 -18.15 0.67 5.66
C VAL A 32 -17.36 0.16 4.46
N THR A 33 -17.65 -1.05 3.98
CA THR A 33 -17.01 -1.61 2.78
C THR A 33 -17.31 -0.75 1.54
N LEU A 34 -18.56 -0.35 1.34
CA LEU A 34 -18.95 0.55 0.24
C LEU A 34 -18.23 1.89 0.34
N LEU A 35 -18.10 2.44 1.55
CA LEU A 35 -17.35 3.66 1.78
C LEU A 35 -15.88 3.51 1.43
N ILE A 36 -15.22 2.42 1.86
CA ILE A 36 -13.82 2.14 1.53
C ILE A 36 -13.62 2.03 0.01
N VAL A 37 -14.49 1.30 -0.68
CA VAL A 37 -14.43 1.19 -2.15
C VAL A 37 -14.57 2.55 -2.81
N PHE A 38 -15.47 3.39 -2.32
CA PHE A 38 -15.63 4.76 -2.80
C PHE A 38 -14.37 5.59 -2.57
N VAL A 39 -13.80 5.51 -1.35
CA VAL A 39 -12.57 6.22 -0.98
C VAL A 39 -11.39 5.77 -1.86
N ILE A 40 -11.19 4.47 -2.08
CA ILE A 40 -10.11 3.95 -2.93
C ILE A 40 -10.25 4.47 -4.36
N LYS A 41 -11.46 4.48 -4.93
CA LYS A 41 -11.72 5.05 -6.26
C LYS A 41 -11.43 6.55 -6.30
N TRP A 42 -11.72 7.26 -5.24
CA TRP A 42 -11.51 8.71 -5.16
C TRP A 42 -10.05 9.09 -4.91
N LEU A 43 -9.26 8.20 -4.25
CA LEU A 43 -7.83 8.42 -4.03
C LEU A 43 -6.99 8.40 -5.32
N GLY A 44 -7.47 7.79 -6.39
CA GLY A 44 -6.83 7.77 -7.70
C GLY A 44 -6.47 6.36 -8.18
N ASN A 45 -5.95 6.28 -9.41
CA ASN A 45 -5.71 5.02 -10.12
C ASN A 45 -4.34 4.40 -9.85
N LYS A 46 -3.66 4.76 -8.75
CA LYS A 46 -2.39 4.11 -8.39
C LYS A 46 -2.66 2.67 -7.98
N GLY A 47 -2.06 1.71 -8.66
CA GLY A 47 -2.07 0.29 -8.23
C GLY A 47 -1.29 0.11 -6.93
N LEU A 48 -1.59 -0.94 -6.16
CA LEU A 48 -0.91 -1.23 -4.88
C LEU A 48 0.61 -1.27 -5.01
N GLY A 49 1.14 -1.76 -6.13
CA GLY A 49 2.58 -1.78 -6.43
C GLY A 49 3.19 -0.42 -6.78
N GLN A 50 2.38 0.63 -6.91
CA GLN A 50 2.83 1.99 -7.21
C GLN A 50 2.74 2.93 -6.01
N LEU A 51 2.25 2.44 -4.88
CA LEU A 51 2.15 3.21 -3.64
C LEU A 51 3.54 3.36 -3.01
N SER A 52 3.82 4.56 -2.53
CA SER A 52 4.97 4.78 -1.64
C SER A 52 4.73 4.06 -0.30
N SER A 53 5.83 3.77 0.42
CA SER A 53 5.74 3.14 1.75
C SER A 53 4.84 3.91 2.72
N ILE A 54 4.81 5.24 2.63
CA ILE A 54 3.96 6.07 3.49
C ILE A 54 2.49 5.95 3.09
N GLU A 55 2.17 5.96 1.80
CA GLU A 55 0.81 5.76 1.30
C GLU A 55 0.27 4.38 1.74
N LEU A 56 1.12 3.35 1.67
CA LEU A 56 0.77 2.01 2.14
C LEU A 56 0.46 2.00 3.66
N ILE A 57 1.31 2.63 4.47
CA ILE A 57 1.09 2.73 5.93
C ILE A 57 -0.23 3.44 6.24
N ILE A 58 -0.55 4.53 5.54
CA ILE A 58 -1.80 5.27 5.72
C ILE A 58 -3.00 4.39 5.38
N ILE A 59 -2.93 3.61 4.29
CA ILE A 59 -4.01 2.69 3.90
C ILE A 59 -4.20 1.57 4.93
N LEU A 60 -3.11 0.99 5.44
CA LEU A 60 -3.16 -0.02 6.51
C LEU A 60 -3.75 0.55 7.80
N TRP A 61 -3.36 1.77 8.17
CA TRP A 61 -3.91 2.46 9.33
C TRP A 61 -5.40 2.76 9.15
N LEU A 62 -5.81 3.19 7.96
CA LEU A 62 -7.22 3.39 7.63
C LEU A 62 -8.01 2.09 7.79
N GLY A 63 -7.50 0.96 7.29
CA GLY A 63 -8.12 -0.35 7.45
C GLY A 63 -8.33 -0.73 8.92
N ASN A 64 -7.34 -0.46 9.77
CA ASN A 64 -7.45 -0.70 11.21
C ASN A 64 -8.49 0.22 11.87
N ALA A 65 -8.49 1.52 11.54
CA ALA A 65 -9.42 2.50 12.09
C ALA A 65 -10.89 2.19 11.77
N VAL A 66 -11.16 1.46 10.69
CA VAL A 66 -12.52 1.07 10.28
C VAL A 66 -12.98 -0.21 10.96
N SER A 67 -12.07 -1.02 11.49
CA SER A 67 -12.42 -2.32 12.09
C SER A 67 -13.25 -2.17 13.37
N GLU A 68 -12.92 -1.21 14.20
CA GLU A 68 -13.65 -0.94 15.45
C GLU A 68 -15.15 -0.70 15.25
N PRO A 69 -15.60 0.26 14.41
CA PRO A 69 -17.03 0.49 14.21
C PRO A 69 -17.74 -0.67 13.51
N MET A 70 -16.99 -1.57 12.85
CA MET A 70 -17.58 -2.76 12.23
C MET A 70 -17.84 -3.87 13.25
N LEU A 71 -16.87 -4.12 14.15
CA LEU A 71 -16.86 -5.29 15.04
C LEU A 71 -17.49 -5.01 16.40
N ASN A 72 -17.41 -3.77 16.90
CA ASN A 72 -17.86 -3.38 18.24
C ASN A 72 -19.07 -2.42 18.20
N PRO A 73 -20.27 -2.92 17.82
CA PRO A 73 -21.44 -2.06 17.66
C PRO A 73 -21.95 -1.45 18.98
N THR A 74 -21.59 -2.04 20.12
CA THR A 74 -21.98 -1.56 21.44
C THR A 74 -21.09 -0.45 21.98
N GLU A 75 -19.80 -0.44 21.60
CA GLU A 75 -18.81 0.52 22.10
C GLU A 75 -18.59 1.69 21.13
N THR A 76 -18.71 1.44 19.84
CA THR A 76 -18.44 2.44 18.81
C THR A 76 -19.70 2.75 17.99
N SER A 77 -20.13 4.00 18.02
CA SER A 77 -21.26 4.45 17.20
C SER A 77 -20.85 4.63 15.72
N ILE A 78 -21.81 4.44 14.81
CA ILE A 78 -21.57 4.67 13.36
C ILE A 78 -21.02 6.09 13.09
N PRO A 79 -21.55 7.19 13.68
CA PRO A 79 -21.01 8.53 13.48
C PRO A 79 -19.54 8.67 13.90
N GLN A 80 -19.10 8.02 14.98
CA GLN A 80 -17.70 8.04 15.41
C GLN A 80 -16.80 7.37 14.36
N GLY A 81 -17.19 6.20 13.85
CA GLY A 81 -16.45 5.52 12.77
C GLY A 81 -16.33 6.38 11.52
N PHE A 82 -17.43 7.01 11.09
CA PHE A 82 -17.41 7.94 9.96
C PHE A 82 -16.48 9.13 10.21
N THR A 83 -16.47 9.70 11.41
CA THR A 83 -15.59 10.82 11.77
C THR A 83 -14.12 10.44 11.63
N VAL A 84 -13.72 9.27 12.13
CA VAL A 84 -12.33 8.78 12.00
C VAL A 84 -11.93 8.60 10.54
N ILE A 85 -12.82 8.01 9.73
CA ILE A 85 -12.59 7.81 8.29
C ILE A 85 -12.42 9.15 7.56
N ILE A 86 -13.29 10.13 7.83
CA ILE A 86 -13.22 11.47 7.22
C ILE A 86 -11.90 12.16 7.58
N ILE A 87 -11.49 12.11 8.85
CA ILE A 87 -10.23 12.68 9.32
C ILE A 87 -9.05 11.98 8.62
N ALA A 88 -9.06 10.65 8.51
CA ALA A 88 -8.03 9.89 7.82
C ALA A 88 -7.90 10.28 6.34
N ILE A 89 -9.03 10.42 5.64
CA ILE A 89 -9.06 10.87 4.25
C ILE A 89 -8.52 12.31 4.13
N ALA A 90 -8.90 13.21 5.04
CA ALA A 90 -8.41 14.58 5.05
C ALA A 90 -6.89 14.65 5.23
N ILE A 91 -6.33 13.85 6.15
CA ILE A 91 -4.90 13.73 6.38
C ILE A 91 -4.20 13.19 5.12
N PHE A 92 -4.75 12.14 4.49
CA PHE A 92 -4.19 11.58 3.27
C PHE A 92 -4.17 12.61 2.12
N LYS A 93 -5.27 13.30 1.89
CA LYS A 93 -5.37 14.35 0.86
C LYS A 93 -4.44 15.53 1.14
N MET A 94 -4.30 15.92 2.39
CA MET A 94 -3.34 16.93 2.81
C MET A 94 -1.91 16.48 2.52
N TYR A 95 -1.55 15.23 2.84
CA TYR A 95 -0.26 14.64 2.53
C TYR A 95 0.00 14.64 1.01
N ASP A 96 -0.94 14.15 0.20
CA ASP A 96 -0.83 14.10 -1.26
C ASP A 96 -0.67 15.51 -1.86
N TYR A 97 -1.46 16.46 -1.41
CA TYR A 97 -1.36 17.86 -1.82
C TYR A 97 0.00 18.48 -1.46
N LEU A 98 0.47 18.27 -0.23
CA LEU A 98 1.75 18.83 0.24
C LEU A 98 2.93 18.21 -0.51
N THR A 99 2.93 16.90 -0.74
CA THR A 99 4.00 16.19 -1.46
C THR A 99 4.04 16.58 -2.94
N THR A 100 2.88 16.79 -3.55
CA THR A 100 2.77 17.17 -4.96
C THR A 100 3.11 18.65 -5.17
N ARG A 101 2.64 19.53 -4.29
CA ARG A 101 2.77 20.99 -4.47
C ARG A 101 4.11 21.54 -3.96
N TYR A 102 4.65 21.00 -2.88
CA TYR A 102 5.83 21.55 -2.22
C TYR A 102 7.03 20.61 -2.30
N LYS A 103 7.95 20.87 -3.24
CA LYS A 103 9.19 20.08 -3.44
C LYS A 103 10.05 19.93 -2.18
N ARG A 104 10.04 20.93 -1.27
CA ARG A 104 10.79 20.85 0.00
C ARG A 104 10.18 19.80 0.93
N PHE A 105 8.87 19.77 1.05
CA PHE A 105 8.13 18.81 1.84
C PHE A 105 8.31 17.38 1.28
N SER A 106 8.15 17.22 -0.03
CA SER A 106 8.39 15.97 -0.73
C SER A 106 9.80 15.40 -0.48
N LYS A 107 10.85 16.25 -0.52
CA LYS A 107 12.24 15.82 -0.28
C LYS A 107 12.51 15.29 1.13
N VAL A 108 11.75 15.74 2.12
CA VAL A 108 11.91 15.32 3.53
C VAL A 108 11.17 14.02 3.79
N ILE A 109 9.97 13.89 3.26
CA ILE A 109 9.07 12.80 3.60
C ILE A 109 9.18 11.64 2.61
N VAL A 110 9.30 11.93 1.32
CA VAL A 110 9.39 10.91 0.28
C VAL A 110 10.85 10.54 0.05
N SER A 111 11.17 9.26 0.23
CA SER A 111 12.51 8.72 -0.06
C SER A 111 12.88 8.97 -1.52
N LYS A 112 14.16 9.22 -1.79
CA LYS A 112 14.66 9.32 -3.16
C LYS A 112 15.01 7.92 -3.67
N PRO A 113 14.83 7.64 -4.98
CA PRO A 113 15.37 6.44 -5.58
C PRO A 113 16.89 6.33 -5.31
N ILE A 114 17.34 5.13 -4.98
CA ILE A 114 18.76 4.83 -4.70
C ILE A 114 19.34 4.17 -5.94
N LEU A 115 20.39 4.76 -6.52
CA LEU A 115 21.11 4.19 -7.65
C LEU A 115 21.90 2.96 -7.19
N LEU A 116 21.59 1.78 -7.76
CA LEU A 116 22.23 0.50 -7.41
C LEU A 116 23.30 0.07 -8.40
N VAL A 117 23.05 0.32 -9.69
CA VAL A 117 23.97 -0.02 -10.79
C VAL A 117 24.18 1.19 -11.67
N LYS A 118 25.43 1.38 -12.11
CA LYS A 118 25.82 2.38 -13.09
C LYS A 118 26.75 1.75 -14.13
N ASP A 119 26.36 1.80 -15.41
CA ASP A 119 27.12 1.32 -16.58
C ASP A 119 27.61 -0.13 -16.45
N GLY A 120 26.79 -1.01 -15.83
CA GLY A 120 27.12 -2.42 -15.60
C GLY A 120 27.88 -2.68 -14.30
N ASN A 121 28.19 -1.65 -13.52
CA ASN A 121 28.92 -1.78 -12.26
C ASN A 121 27.98 -1.62 -11.08
N ILE A 122 28.00 -2.58 -10.15
CA ILE A 122 27.23 -2.51 -8.91
C ILE A 122 27.91 -1.53 -7.96
N LEU A 123 27.09 -0.65 -7.37
CA LEU A 123 27.52 0.30 -6.37
C LEU A 123 27.32 -0.30 -4.97
N HIS A 124 28.34 -0.97 -4.43
CA HIS A 124 28.28 -1.68 -3.15
C HIS A 124 27.82 -0.81 -1.98
N GLU A 125 28.29 0.43 -1.89
CA GLU A 125 27.82 1.37 -0.86
C GLU A 125 26.34 1.67 -0.96
N SER A 126 25.81 1.79 -2.18
CA SER A 126 24.39 2.00 -2.44
C SER A 126 23.57 0.77 -2.10
N MET A 127 24.07 -0.43 -2.38
CA MET A 127 23.43 -1.68 -1.99
C MET A 127 23.31 -1.80 -0.47
N LEU A 128 24.37 -1.51 0.26
CA LEU A 128 24.35 -1.47 1.74
C LEU A 128 23.36 -0.45 2.28
N LYS A 129 23.34 0.76 1.69
CA LYS A 129 22.38 1.80 2.06
C LYS A 129 20.94 1.41 1.76
N ALA A 130 20.72 0.73 0.67
CA ALA A 130 19.43 0.18 0.26
C ALA A 130 19.02 -1.06 1.08
N ARG A 131 19.97 -1.67 1.83
CA ARG A 131 19.79 -2.94 2.54
C ARG A 131 19.38 -4.09 1.64
N ILE A 132 19.89 -4.11 0.41
CA ILE A 132 19.65 -5.16 -0.57
C ILE A 132 20.89 -6.05 -0.61
N SER A 133 20.72 -7.35 -0.40
CA SER A 133 21.76 -8.35 -0.54
C SER A 133 22.06 -8.60 -2.03
N ARG A 134 23.21 -9.23 -2.33
CA ARG A 134 23.54 -9.61 -3.70
C ARG A 134 22.53 -10.60 -4.26
N ASP A 135 22.15 -11.61 -3.49
CA ASP A 135 21.20 -12.65 -3.90
C ASP A 135 19.81 -12.07 -4.20
N GLU A 136 19.39 -11.10 -3.40
CA GLU A 136 18.13 -10.37 -3.59
C GLU A 136 18.19 -9.54 -4.89
N PHE A 137 19.28 -8.82 -5.12
CA PHE A 137 19.46 -8.06 -6.35
C PHE A 137 19.47 -8.96 -7.58
N ASP A 138 20.15 -10.10 -7.53
CA ASP A 138 20.17 -11.08 -8.63
C ASP A 138 18.78 -11.69 -8.88
N SER A 139 17.94 -11.78 -7.84
CA SER A 139 16.53 -12.15 -8.01
C SER A 139 15.74 -11.09 -8.77
N TYR A 140 15.89 -9.81 -8.43
CA TYR A 140 15.26 -8.71 -9.17
C TYR A 140 15.75 -8.66 -10.63
N LEU A 141 17.02 -8.95 -10.86
CA LEU A 141 17.59 -9.00 -12.20
C LEU A 141 16.90 -10.05 -13.05
N ARG A 142 16.77 -11.30 -12.54
CA ARG A 142 16.04 -12.39 -13.23
C ARG A 142 14.57 -12.03 -13.49
N LEU A 143 13.87 -11.41 -12.51
CA LEU A 143 12.50 -10.97 -12.66
C LEU A 143 12.32 -9.90 -13.76
N SER A 144 13.37 -9.11 -14.02
CA SER A 144 13.36 -8.11 -15.10
C SER A 144 13.61 -8.68 -16.49
N GLY A 145 13.83 -10.00 -16.61
CA GLY A 145 14.19 -10.66 -17.87
C GLY A 145 15.57 -10.26 -18.38
N THR A 146 16.52 -10.03 -17.48
CA THR A 146 17.92 -9.68 -17.81
C THR A 146 18.84 -10.59 -17.02
N ASP A 147 19.77 -11.28 -17.71
CA ASP A 147 20.68 -12.24 -17.10
C ASP A 147 22.04 -11.60 -16.78
N GLU A 148 22.42 -10.56 -17.52
CA GLU A 148 23.71 -9.93 -17.39
C GLU A 148 23.63 -8.49 -16.88
N ILE A 149 24.40 -8.20 -15.85
CA ILE A 149 24.53 -6.85 -15.28
C ILE A 149 25.24 -5.91 -16.28
N SER A 150 26.12 -6.45 -17.11
CA SER A 150 26.85 -5.73 -18.17
C SER A 150 25.90 -4.99 -19.12
N ASP A 151 24.69 -5.50 -19.35
CA ASP A 151 23.68 -4.91 -20.23
C ASP A 151 22.91 -3.75 -19.58
N ILE A 152 23.07 -3.56 -18.28
CA ILE A 152 22.35 -2.53 -17.54
C ILE A 152 23.15 -1.23 -17.56
N ARG A 153 22.50 -0.18 -18.05
CA ARG A 153 23.05 1.18 -17.95
C ARG A 153 22.91 1.73 -16.55
N VAL A 154 21.70 1.69 -15.98
CA VAL A 154 21.41 2.11 -14.62
C VAL A 154 20.31 1.26 -14.02
N SER A 155 20.36 1.05 -12.70
CA SER A 155 19.30 0.43 -11.90
C SER A 155 19.06 1.25 -10.65
N TYR A 156 17.80 1.40 -10.29
CA TYR A 156 17.39 2.13 -9.09
C TYR A 156 16.49 1.29 -8.19
N LEU A 157 16.69 1.41 -6.88
CA LEU A 157 15.64 1.07 -5.91
C LEU A 157 14.67 2.23 -5.87
N GLU A 158 13.44 1.99 -6.30
CA GLU A 158 12.37 2.98 -6.38
C GLU A 158 11.73 3.25 -5.01
N ILE A 159 10.94 4.31 -4.93
CA ILE A 159 10.25 4.76 -3.71
C ILE A 159 9.27 3.70 -3.17
N ASN A 160 8.71 2.88 -4.05
CA ASN A 160 7.79 1.79 -3.73
C ASN A 160 8.49 0.47 -3.34
N GLY A 161 9.83 0.48 -3.26
CA GLY A 161 10.64 -0.71 -2.94
C GLY A 161 10.91 -1.66 -4.12
N GLN A 162 10.43 -1.33 -5.32
CA GLN A 162 10.74 -2.10 -6.52
C GLN A 162 12.10 -1.67 -7.10
N VAL A 163 12.76 -2.59 -7.81
CA VAL A 163 13.99 -2.28 -8.52
C VAL A 163 13.69 -2.09 -10.01
N SER A 164 14.04 -0.90 -10.51
CA SER A 164 13.93 -0.58 -11.94
C SER A 164 15.27 -0.79 -12.64
N PHE A 165 15.22 -1.24 -13.90
CA PHE A 165 16.38 -1.50 -14.74
C PHE A 165 16.26 -0.78 -16.07
N ILE A 166 17.28 -0.01 -16.43
CA ILE A 166 17.40 0.64 -17.73
C ILE A 166 18.57 0.00 -18.46
N LYS A 167 18.28 -0.73 -19.55
CA LYS A 167 19.28 -1.41 -20.36
C LYS A 167 20.12 -0.42 -21.18
N LYS A 168 21.33 -0.82 -21.52
CA LYS A 168 22.16 -0.12 -22.51
C LYS A 168 21.45 -0.19 -23.85
N SER A 169 21.30 0.93 -24.54
CA SER A 169 20.68 0.97 -25.85
C SER A 169 21.68 0.42 -26.87
N ASN A 170 21.32 -0.66 -27.55
CA ASN A 170 22.06 -1.16 -28.71
C ASN A 170 21.82 -0.27 -29.94
N GLY A 171 22.15 1.03 -29.84
CA GLY A 171 22.13 1.94 -31.00
C GLY A 171 20.75 2.39 -31.49
N LYS A 172 19.64 1.89 -30.93
CA LYS A 172 18.30 2.44 -31.21
C LYS A 172 17.98 3.51 -30.20
N ASP A 173 18.33 4.74 -30.54
CA ASP A 173 17.99 5.91 -29.74
C ASP A 173 16.45 6.05 -29.72
N TRP A 174 15.84 6.11 -28.52
CA TRP A 174 14.40 6.37 -28.35
C TRP A 174 13.96 7.65 -29.08
N LYS A 175 14.89 8.58 -29.33
CA LYS A 175 14.66 9.78 -30.15
C LYS A 175 14.34 9.44 -31.62
N THR A 176 14.90 8.35 -32.14
CA THR A 176 14.62 7.89 -33.50
C THR A 176 13.23 7.27 -33.62
N LEU A 177 12.73 6.63 -32.53
CA LEU A 177 11.37 6.09 -32.48
C LEU A 177 10.29 7.17 -32.36
N LEU A 178 10.59 8.29 -31.70
CA LEU A 178 9.68 9.45 -31.62
C LEU A 178 9.56 10.26 -32.91
N LEU A 179 10.51 10.12 -33.81
CA LEU A 179 10.47 10.77 -35.14
C LEU A 179 9.71 9.94 -36.19
N LEU A 180 9.33 8.70 -35.83
CA LEU A 180 8.56 7.79 -36.69
C LEU A 180 7.07 7.68 -36.29
N LEU A 181 6.64 8.40 -35.26
CA LEU A 181 5.24 8.57 -34.80
C LEU A 181 4.77 9.98 -35.08
#